data_7ceffbd83e99127cc1e7c9ea0112281a
#
_entry.id   7ceffbd83e99127cc1e7c9ea0112281a
#
_cell.length_a   1.000
_cell.length_b   1.000
_cell.length_c   1.000
_cell.angle_alpha   90.00
_cell.angle_beta   90.00
_cell.angle_gamma   90.00
#
_symmetry.space_group_name_H-M   'P 1'
#
loop_
_entity.id
_entity.type
_entity.pdbx_description
1 polymer ?
#
loop_
_entity_poly.entity_id
_entity_poly.type
_entity_poly.pdbx_seq_one_letter_code
_entity_poly.pdbx_strand_id
1 'polypeptide(L)'
;MDRPPGVPEERGSAIVDFVLVGALLTVFFMAVIQLTLVLHIRNTLIDAAASGAAYGALADRTQADAQVRTTELIQTALNSDYSQDVSSSIVTVEGVLALEVTVKAPLPVVGLMGPGGVLEVKGHAALAG
;
A
#
# COMPACT_ATOMS: atom_id res chain seq x y z
N MET A 1 -63.31 4.15 -3.23
CA MET A 1 -62.66 3.43 -2.14
C MET A 1 -61.27 3.97 -1.92
N ASP A 2 -61.08 4.46 -0.74
CA ASP A 2 -59.82 5.11 -0.41
C ASP A 2 -58.82 4.10 0.07
N ARG A 3 -57.84 3.86 -0.68
CA ARG A 3 -56.68 3.15 -0.11
C ARG A 3 -55.80 4.14 0.62
N PRO A 4 -55.09 3.67 1.64
CA PRO A 4 -54.24 4.57 2.39
C PRO A 4 -53.29 5.32 1.45
N PRO A 5 -53.18 6.65 1.60
CA PRO A 5 -52.29 7.42 0.74
C PRO A 5 -50.86 6.94 0.88
N GLY A 6 -50.19 6.78 -0.23
CA GLY A 6 -48.75 6.51 -0.24
C GLY A 6 -48.33 5.07 0.00
N VAL A 7 -49.24 4.14 0.28
CA VAL A 7 -48.83 2.76 0.59
C VAL A 7 -48.01 2.11 -0.52
N PRO A 8 -48.40 2.15 -1.80
CA PRO A 8 -47.53 1.62 -2.86
C PRO A 8 -46.29 2.48 -3.09
N GLU A 9 -46.47 3.79 -3.00
CA GLU A 9 -45.37 4.73 -3.22
C GLU A 9 -44.34 4.67 -2.05
N GLU A 10 -44.82 4.57 -0.83
CA GLU A 10 -43.99 4.43 0.33
C GLU A 10 -43.15 3.13 0.30
N ARG A 11 -43.77 2.05 -0.19
CA ARG A 11 -43.09 0.78 -0.33
C ARG A 11 -42.00 0.88 -1.40
N GLY A 12 -42.32 1.48 -2.55
CA GLY A 12 -41.34 1.69 -3.60
C GLY A 12 -40.20 2.61 -3.15
N SER A 13 -40.55 3.70 -2.43
CA SER A 13 -39.56 4.63 -1.90
C SER A 13 -38.67 3.96 -0.84
N ALA A 14 -39.25 3.14 0.02
CA ALA A 14 -38.48 2.42 1.05
C ALA A 14 -37.50 1.44 0.41
N ILE A 15 -37.91 0.75 -0.66
CA ILE A 15 -37.03 -0.17 -1.38
C ILE A 15 -35.90 0.59 -2.03
N VAL A 16 -36.19 1.73 -2.68
CA VAL A 16 -35.19 2.56 -3.31
C VAL A 16 -34.20 3.09 -2.27
N ASP A 17 -34.72 3.59 -1.15
CA ASP A 17 -33.88 4.08 -0.05
C ASP A 17 -33.00 2.99 0.48
N PHE A 18 -33.52 1.79 0.68
CA PHE A 18 -32.76 0.64 1.16
C PHE A 18 -31.63 0.29 0.19
N VAL A 19 -31.94 0.26 -1.12
CA VAL A 19 -30.95 -0.07 -2.14
C VAL A 19 -29.87 1.02 -2.20
N LEU A 20 -30.27 2.30 -2.13
CA LEU A 20 -29.34 3.42 -2.17
C LEU A 20 -28.40 3.41 -0.96
N VAL A 21 -28.97 3.22 0.23
CA VAL A 21 -28.17 3.15 1.46
C VAL A 21 -27.26 1.95 1.43
N GLY A 22 -27.77 0.79 0.97
CA GLY A 22 -26.96 -0.41 0.83
C GLY A 22 -25.82 -0.23 -0.15
N ALA A 23 -26.09 0.39 -1.30
CA ALA A 23 -25.04 0.68 -2.28
C ALA A 23 -24.00 1.66 -1.72
N LEU A 24 -24.45 2.70 -1.05
CA LEU A 24 -23.54 3.68 -0.43
C LEU A 24 -22.65 3.04 0.62
N LEU A 25 -23.24 2.21 1.49
CA LEU A 25 -22.48 1.50 2.50
C LEU A 25 -21.49 0.53 1.87
N THR A 26 -21.89 -0.16 0.81
CA THR A 26 -20.99 -1.08 0.10
C THR A 26 -19.80 -0.34 -0.47
N VAL A 27 -20.03 0.79 -1.14
CA VAL A 27 -18.96 1.62 -1.68
C VAL A 27 -18.07 2.14 -0.56
N PHE A 28 -18.66 2.58 0.53
CA PHE A 28 -17.92 3.08 1.68
C PHE A 28 -17.00 1.99 2.27
N PHE A 29 -17.54 0.80 2.52
CA PHE A 29 -16.74 -0.30 3.04
C PHE A 29 -15.65 -0.72 2.06
N MET A 30 -15.96 -0.73 0.77
CA MET A 30 -14.97 -1.05 -0.24
C MET A 30 -13.82 -0.02 -0.22
N ALA A 31 -14.16 1.25 -0.07
CA ALA A 31 -13.14 2.32 0.03
C ALA A 31 -12.28 2.16 1.28
N VAL A 32 -12.88 1.79 2.42
CA VAL A 32 -12.13 1.56 3.66
C VAL A 32 -11.19 0.36 3.51
N ILE A 33 -11.67 -0.73 2.93
CA ILE A 33 -10.85 -1.91 2.68
C ILE A 33 -9.69 -1.56 1.76
N GLN A 34 -9.96 -0.82 0.69
CA GLN A 34 -8.94 -0.41 -0.27
C GLN A 34 -7.87 0.45 0.41
N LEU A 35 -8.29 1.43 1.20
CA LEU A 35 -7.37 2.30 1.92
C LEU A 35 -6.52 1.49 2.91
N THR A 36 -7.15 0.61 3.67
CA THR A 36 -6.45 -0.24 4.63
C THR A 36 -5.41 -1.11 3.96
N LEU A 37 -5.76 -1.69 2.80
CA LEU A 37 -4.85 -2.53 2.04
C LEU A 37 -3.64 -1.74 1.55
N VAL A 38 -3.88 -0.55 0.98
CA VAL A 38 -2.79 0.31 0.50
C VAL A 38 -1.86 0.69 1.64
N LEU A 39 -2.41 1.10 2.78
CA LEU A 39 -1.61 1.49 3.93
C LEU A 39 -0.83 0.31 4.50
N HIS A 40 -1.44 -0.86 4.56
CA HIS A 40 -0.77 -2.06 5.04
C HIS A 40 0.43 -2.42 4.17
N ILE A 41 0.23 -2.44 2.86
CA ILE A 41 1.31 -2.77 1.92
C ILE A 41 2.39 -1.70 1.97
N ARG A 42 2.00 -0.43 1.98
CA ARG A 42 2.96 0.67 2.07
C ARG A 42 3.83 0.55 3.32
N ASN A 43 3.22 0.32 4.47
CA ASN A 43 3.95 0.19 5.72
C ASN A 43 4.90 -1.00 5.70
N THR A 44 4.45 -2.11 5.15
CA THR A 44 5.29 -3.32 5.01
C THR A 44 6.49 -3.05 4.11
N LEU A 45 6.29 -2.35 2.99
CA LEU A 45 7.38 -2.01 2.08
C LEU A 45 8.36 -1.03 2.71
N ILE A 46 7.87 -0.04 3.46
CA ILE A 46 8.73 0.89 4.19
C ILE A 46 9.59 0.15 5.21
N ASP A 47 8.99 -0.74 5.98
CA ASP A 47 9.70 -1.53 6.97
C ASP A 47 10.77 -2.41 6.31
N ALA A 48 10.43 -3.04 5.19
CA ALA A 48 11.38 -3.87 4.45
C ALA A 48 12.53 -3.04 3.90
N ALA A 49 12.24 -1.86 3.34
CA ALA A 49 13.26 -0.96 2.80
C ALA A 49 14.17 -0.44 3.91
N ALA A 50 13.60 -0.06 5.04
CA ALA A 50 14.39 0.42 6.18
C ALA A 50 15.27 -0.68 6.77
N SER A 51 14.73 -1.88 6.91
CA SER A 51 15.49 -3.04 7.42
C SER A 51 16.59 -3.45 6.44
N GLY A 52 16.29 -3.44 5.15
CA GLY A 52 17.29 -3.73 4.14
C GLY A 52 18.40 -2.69 4.10
N ALA A 53 18.02 -1.40 4.21
CA ALA A 53 19.01 -0.32 4.27
C ALA A 53 19.92 -0.47 5.50
N ALA A 54 19.34 -0.77 6.65
CA ALA A 54 20.10 -0.97 7.87
C ALA A 54 21.08 -2.14 7.73
N TYR A 55 20.63 -3.23 7.13
CA TYR A 55 21.47 -4.40 6.90
C TYR A 55 22.62 -4.07 5.94
N GLY A 56 22.32 -3.43 4.82
CA GLY A 56 23.34 -3.09 3.81
C GLY A 56 24.28 -1.98 4.25
N ALA A 57 23.92 -1.18 5.25
CA ALA A 57 24.75 -0.11 5.79
C ALA A 57 25.79 -0.60 6.76
N LEU A 58 25.77 -1.86 7.16
CA LEU A 58 26.78 -2.44 8.02
C LEU A 58 28.15 -2.40 7.32
N ALA A 59 29.22 -2.31 8.11
CA ALA A 59 30.56 -2.09 7.59
C ALA A 59 31.03 -3.17 6.60
N ASP A 60 30.54 -4.39 6.75
CA ASP A 60 30.93 -5.55 5.92
C ASP A 60 29.88 -5.88 4.85
N ARG A 61 28.93 -4.97 4.61
CA ARG A 61 27.84 -5.21 3.65
C ARG A 61 27.86 -4.16 2.55
N THR A 62 27.15 -4.44 1.48
CA THR A 62 27.11 -3.61 0.29
C THR A 62 25.69 -3.19 -0.05
N GLN A 63 25.57 -2.31 -1.08
CA GLN A 63 24.27 -1.95 -1.61
C GLN A 63 23.53 -3.16 -2.15
N ALA A 64 24.24 -4.09 -2.79
CA ALA A 64 23.63 -5.32 -3.31
C ALA A 64 23.06 -6.16 -2.16
N ASP A 65 23.73 -6.21 -1.02
CA ASP A 65 23.23 -6.90 0.16
C ASP A 65 21.93 -6.27 0.66
N ALA A 66 21.86 -4.94 0.63
CA ALA A 66 20.64 -4.22 1.00
C ALA A 66 19.47 -4.58 0.09
N GLN A 67 19.71 -4.64 -1.22
CA GLN A 67 18.66 -4.99 -2.19
C GLN A 67 18.18 -6.42 -1.98
N VAL A 68 19.09 -7.36 -1.80
CA VAL A 68 18.75 -8.76 -1.58
C VAL A 68 17.94 -8.92 -0.30
N ARG A 69 18.38 -8.28 0.77
CA ARG A 69 17.68 -8.36 2.05
C ARG A 69 16.28 -7.78 1.98
N THR A 70 16.15 -6.61 1.32
CA THR A 70 14.85 -5.98 1.12
C THR A 70 13.92 -6.88 0.32
N THR A 71 14.42 -7.46 -0.77
CA THR A 71 13.65 -8.37 -1.61
C THR A 71 13.17 -9.59 -0.82
N GLU A 72 14.04 -10.19 -0.03
CA GLU A 72 13.69 -11.34 0.81
C GLU A 72 12.59 -10.98 1.82
N LEU A 73 12.70 -9.83 2.46
CA LEU A 73 11.71 -9.38 3.43
C LEU A 73 10.35 -9.15 2.79
N ILE A 74 10.34 -8.53 1.60
CA ILE A 74 9.11 -8.31 0.86
C ILE A 74 8.46 -9.65 0.47
N GLN A 75 9.24 -10.58 -0.05
CA GLN A 75 8.72 -11.87 -0.49
C GLN A 75 8.20 -12.70 0.68
N THR A 76 8.76 -12.54 1.86
CA THR A 76 8.29 -13.21 3.06
C THR A 76 6.95 -12.65 3.53
N ALA A 77 6.80 -11.32 3.49
CA ALA A 77 5.62 -10.63 4.02
C ALA A 77 4.50 -10.48 2.98
N LEU A 78 4.86 -10.38 1.70
CA LEU A 78 3.95 -10.14 0.59
C LEU A 78 4.27 -11.15 -0.51
N ASN A 79 3.81 -10.91 -1.73
CA ASN A 79 4.18 -11.76 -2.85
C ASN A 79 5.30 -11.11 -3.67
N SER A 80 5.81 -11.85 -4.65
CA SER A 80 6.95 -11.40 -5.46
C SER A 80 6.64 -10.20 -6.35
N ASP A 81 5.36 -9.90 -6.60
CA ASP A 81 4.98 -8.74 -7.41
C ASP A 81 5.44 -7.43 -6.79
N TYR A 82 5.56 -7.40 -5.46
CA TYR A 82 5.96 -6.20 -4.73
C TYR A 82 7.47 -6.06 -4.58
N SER A 83 8.25 -7.03 -5.04
CA SER A 83 9.71 -7.02 -4.93
C SER A 83 10.42 -6.95 -6.29
N GLN A 84 9.71 -6.57 -7.35
CA GLN A 84 10.28 -6.56 -8.70
C GLN A 84 11.16 -5.34 -8.97
N ASP A 85 11.00 -4.26 -8.22
CA ASP A 85 11.74 -3.03 -8.46
C ASP A 85 12.29 -2.50 -7.13
N VAL A 86 13.40 -3.08 -6.72
CA VAL A 86 14.14 -2.69 -5.51
C VAL A 86 15.50 -2.16 -5.95
N SER A 87 15.81 -0.94 -5.58
CA SER A 87 17.08 -0.31 -5.91
C SER A 87 17.72 0.31 -4.67
N SER A 88 18.98 0.62 -4.77
CA SER A 88 19.71 1.25 -3.67
C SER A 88 20.69 2.27 -4.21
N SER A 89 20.99 3.27 -3.39
CA SER A 89 21.95 4.30 -3.70
C SER A 89 22.53 4.87 -2.42
N ILE A 90 23.68 5.53 -2.55
CA ILE A 90 24.27 6.26 -1.44
C ILE A 90 23.84 7.72 -1.59
N VAL A 91 23.25 8.26 -0.56
CA VAL A 91 22.75 9.65 -0.53
C VAL A 91 23.31 10.37 0.68
N THR A 92 23.24 11.68 0.65
CA THR A 92 23.63 12.50 1.80
C THR A 92 22.37 13.04 2.46
N VAL A 93 22.16 12.72 3.71
CA VAL A 93 21.04 13.19 4.51
C VAL A 93 21.60 14.00 5.66
N GLU A 94 21.29 15.29 5.67
CA GLU A 94 21.75 16.21 6.72
C GLU A 94 23.29 16.14 6.93
N GLY A 95 24.04 16.04 5.83
CA GLY A 95 25.49 16.00 5.88
C GLY A 95 26.09 14.63 6.18
N VAL A 96 25.27 13.61 6.38
CA VAL A 96 25.72 12.26 6.69
C VAL A 96 25.44 11.35 5.50
N LEU A 97 26.42 10.54 5.13
CA LEU A 97 26.23 9.54 4.09
C LEU A 97 25.29 8.45 4.60
N ALA A 98 24.31 8.14 3.79
CA ALA A 98 23.30 7.13 4.12
C ALA A 98 23.06 6.21 2.93
N LEU A 99 22.72 4.98 3.22
CA LEU A 99 22.25 4.04 2.20
C LEU A 99 20.74 4.19 2.08
N GLU A 100 20.28 4.47 0.88
CA GLU A 100 18.85 4.58 0.58
C GLU A 100 18.42 3.38 -0.24
N VAL A 101 17.36 2.72 0.22
CA VAL A 101 16.71 1.65 -0.54
C VAL A 101 15.37 2.18 -1.01
N THR A 102 15.11 2.06 -2.31
CA THR A 102 13.87 2.49 -2.93
C THR A 102 13.13 1.26 -3.44
N VAL A 103 11.86 1.15 -3.10
CA VAL A 103 10.99 0.10 -3.61
C VAL A 103 9.85 0.74 -4.37
N LYS A 104 9.66 0.31 -5.61
CA LYS A 104 8.51 0.69 -6.43
C LYS A 104 7.66 -0.54 -6.65
N ALA A 105 6.40 -0.45 -6.34
CA ALA A 105 5.49 -1.57 -6.42
C ALA A 105 4.15 -1.13 -6.99
N PRO A 106 3.36 -2.06 -7.56
CA PRO A 106 2.04 -1.71 -8.03
C PRO A 106 1.13 -1.38 -6.86
N LEU A 107 0.23 -0.41 -7.05
CA LEU A 107 -0.80 -0.14 -6.06
C LEU A 107 -1.78 -1.32 -6.01
N PRO A 108 -2.13 -1.78 -4.81
CA PRO A 108 -3.09 -2.88 -4.67
C PRO A 108 -4.52 -2.37 -4.86
N VAL A 109 -4.98 -2.31 -6.10
CA VAL A 109 -6.34 -1.89 -6.41
C VAL A 109 -7.23 -3.12 -6.49
N VAL A 110 -8.29 -3.14 -5.69
CA VAL A 110 -9.22 -4.25 -5.64
C VAL A 110 -10.59 -3.79 -6.16
N GLY A 111 -11.11 -4.49 -7.14
CA GLY A 111 -12.50 -4.32 -7.58
C GLY A 111 -12.78 -3.15 -8.49
N LEU A 112 -11.82 -2.32 -8.81
CA LEU A 112 -11.97 -1.21 -9.73
C LEU A 112 -10.96 -1.34 -10.85
N MET A 113 -11.44 -1.16 -12.07
CA MET A 113 -10.58 -1.08 -13.22
C MET A 113 -10.04 0.33 -13.30
N GLY A 114 -8.93 0.56 -12.66
CA GLY A 114 -8.20 1.79 -12.81
C GLY A 114 -6.82 1.49 -13.34
N PRO A 115 -6.13 2.46 -13.96
CA PRO A 115 -4.72 2.30 -14.23
C PRO A 115 -4.02 2.10 -12.90
N GLY A 116 -3.28 1.03 -12.78
CA GLY A 116 -2.49 0.79 -11.59
C GLY A 116 -1.51 1.93 -11.40
N GLY A 117 -1.56 2.57 -10.26
CA GLY A 117 -0.52 3.53 -9.91
C GLY A 117 0.71 2.78 -9.40
N VAL A 118 1.79 3.52 -9.22
CA VAL A 118 3.02 3.00 -8.64
C VAL A 118 3.16 3.55 -7.23
N LEU A 119 3.38 2.65 -6.30
CA LEU A 119 3.69 3.01 -4.92
C LEU A 119 5.20 3.01 -4.77
N GLU A 120 5.76 4.15 -4.37
CA GLU A 120 7.19 4.28 -4.14
C GLU A 120 7.45 4.55 -2.68
N VAL A 121 8.32 3.77 -2.08
CA VAL A 121 8.74 3.95 -0.69
C VAL A 121 10.26 3.93 -0.61
N LYS A 122 10.78 4.58 0.41
CA LYS A 122 12.23 4.65 0.65
C LYS A 122 12.54 4.37 2.11
N GLY A 123 13.65 3.68 2.31
CA GLY A 123 14.21 3.47 3.63
C GLY A 123 15.65 3.91 3.63
N HIS A 124 16.11 4.47 4.73
CA HIS A 124 17.46 4.98 4.87
C HIS A 124 18.12 4.42 6.11
N ALA A 125 19.44 4.27 6.03
CA ALA A 125 20.25 3.97 7.20
C ALA A 125 21.61 4.66 7.05
N ALA A 126 22.10 5.24 8.12
CA ALA A 126 23.43 5.86 8.09
C ALA A 126 24.49 4.79 7.84
N LEU A 127 25.46 5.12 6.98
CA LEU A 127 26.55 4.20 6.70
C LEU A 127 27.46 4.07 7.91
N ALA A 128 27.86 2.82 8.19
CA ALA A 128 28.78 2.53 9.26
C ALA A 128 30.21 2.92 8.85
N GLY A 129 30.92 3.47 9.75
CA GLY A 129 32.30 3.77 9.59
C GLY A 129 32.69 5.07 9.08
#